data_138439a9031531480ac1301faa7447d4
#
_entry.id   138439a9031531480ac1301faa7447d4
#
_cell.length_a   1.000
_cell.length_b   1.000
_cell.length_c   1.000
_cell.angle_alpha   90.00
_cell.angle_beta   90.00
_cell.angle_gamma   90.00
#
_symmetry.space_group_name_H-M   'P 1'
#
loop_
_entity.id
_entity.type
_entity.pdbx_description
1 polymer ?
#
loop_
_entity_poly.entity_id
_entity_poly.type
_entity_poly.pdbx_seq_one_letter_code
_entity_poly.pdbx_strand_id
1 'polypeptide(L)'
;MNSIKKILLSSVLLFGINSVAKADCGTITIAEMNWASAEMFAHVDKLILEEGYGCDVELVPGDTMPTATSMMEKGEPDVAPELWINSVRIALDAAVDEGRLHYAAEV
;
A
#
# COMPACT_ATOMS: atom_id res chain seq x y z
N MET A 1 -7.99 -24.61 66.84
CA MET A 1 -8.15 -23.31 66.21
C MET A 1 -7.65 -23.42 64.78
N ASN A 2 -8.56 -23.65 63.87
CA ASN A 2 -8.20 -23.85 62.49
C ASN A 2 -8.62 -22.63 61.66
N SER A 3 -7.66 -21.78 61.36
CA SER A 3 -7.87 -20.70 60.42
C SER A 3 -7.77 -21.25 58.99
N ILE A 4 -8.92 -21.53 58.42
CA ILE A 4 -9.00 -21.86 56.99
C ILE A 4 -8.85 -20.56 56.20
N LYS A 5 -7.65 -20.33 55.68
CA LYS A 5 -7.43 -19.27 54.71
C LYS A 5 -8.11 -19.66 53.40
N LYS A 6 -9.24 -19.02 53.12
CA LYS A 6 -9.88 -19.09 51.81
C LYS A 6 -8.99 -18.35 50.81
N ILE A 7 -8.25 -19.10 49.99
CA ILE A 7 -7.57 -18.58 48.84
C ILE A 7 -8.62 -18.35 47.77
N LEU A 8 -9.03 -17.10 47.58
CA LEU A 8 -9.80 -16.68 46.44
C LEU A 8 -8.87 -16.69 45.23
N LEU A 9 -9.00 -17.75 44.42
CA LEU A 9 -8.40 -17.75 43.07
C LEU A 9 -9.18 -16.76 42.23
N SER A 10 -8.64 -15.56 42.08
CA SER A 10 -9.14 -14.58 41.13
C SER A 10 -8.69 -15.03 39.76
N SER A 11 -9.56 -15.69 39.00
CA SER A 11 -9.36 -15.98 37.60
C SER A 11 -9.46 -14.66 36.84
N VAL A 12 -8.31 -14.04 36.58
CA VAL A 12 -8.22 -12.92 35.62
C VAL A 12 -8.38 -13.53 34.23
N LEU A 13 -9.59 -13.45 33.68
CA LEU A 13 -9.80 -13.67 32.25
C LEU A 13 -9.08 -12.53 31.50
N LEU A 14 -7.90 -12.82 31.01
CA LEU A 14 -7.26 -12.03 30.01
C LEU A 14 -8.06 -12.19 28.70
N PHE A 15 -9.03 -11.30 28.50
CA PHE A 15 -9.55 -11.06 27.16
C PHE A 15 -8.41 -10.47 26.36
N GLY A 16 -7.73 -11.31 25.56
CA GLY A 16 -6.82 -10.85 24.56
C GLY A 16 -7.59 -9.98 23.58
N ILE A 17 -7.39 -8.68 23.68
CA ILE A 17 -7.81 -7.74 22.65
C ILE A 17 -6.91 -8.07 21.46
N ASN A 18 -7.43 -8.87 20.52
CA ASN A 18 -6.85 -8.97 19.20
C ASN A 18 -7.04 -7.60 18.53
N SER A 19 -6.17 -6.66 18.83
CA SER A 19 -6.00 -5.50 17.99
C SER A 19 -5.40 -6.02 16.69
N VAL A 20 -6.23 -6.12 15.66
CA VAL A 20 -5.74 -6.24 14.29
C VAL A 20 -4.77 -5.08 14.11
N ALA A 21 -3.48 -5.38 13.96
CA ALA A 21 -2.48 -4.35 13.71
C ALA A 21 -2.85 -3.72 12.36
N LYS A 22 -3.44 -2.52 12.42
CA LYS A 22 -3.70 -1.71 11.23
C LYS A 22 -2.32 -1.32 10.71
N ALA A 23 -2.00 -1.71 9.46
CA ALA A 23 -0.78 -1.23 8.85
C ALA A 23 -0.82 0.29 8.82
N ASP A 24 0.19 0.96 9.37
CA ASP A 24 0.32 2.41 9.28
C ASP A 24 0.94 2.74 7.92
N CYS A 25 0.09 2.73 6.89
CA CYS A 25 0.49 3.02 5.52
C CYS A 25 0.57 4.52 5.23
N GLY A 26 -0.03 5.35 6.10
CA GLY A 26 -0.32 6.73 5.74
C GLY A 26 -1.27 6.81 4.54
N THR A 27 -1.15 7.85 3.75
CA THR A 27 -1.86 8.01 2.47
C THR A 27 -0.99 7.48 1.34
N ILE A 28 -1.53 6.57 0.53
CA ILE A 28 -0.88 6.02 -0.66
C ILE A 28 -1.57 6.61 -1.89
N THR A 29 -0.79 7.15 -2.81
CA THR A 29 -1.29 7.66 -4.09
C THR A 29 -1.07 6.63 -5.19
N ILE A 30 -2.14 6.31 -5.93
CA ILE A 30 -2.10 5.35 -7.05
C ILE A 30 -2.49 6.06 -8.34
N ALA A 31 -1.68 5.90 -9.38
CA ALA A 31 -2.00 6.42 -10.69
C ALA A 31 -3.17 5.65 -11.30
N GLU A 32 -4.24 6.37 -11.61
CA GLU A 32 -5.36 5.90 -12.43
C GLU A 32 -5.14 6.38 -13.86
N MET A 33 -4.51 5.52 -14.68
CA MET A 33 -4.24 5.83 -16.07
C MET A 33 -5.54 5.84 -16.88
N ASN A 34 -5.55 6.57 -17.99
CA ASN A 34 -6.74 6.86 -18.78
C ASN A 34 -7.15 5.75 -19.77
N TRP A 35 -6.94 4.49 -19.42
CA TRP A 35 -7.42 3.32 -20.17
C TRP A 35 -7.96 2.22 -19.24
N ALA A 36 -8.89 1.43 -19.76
CA ALA A 36 -9.76 0.57 -18.95
C ALA A 36 -9.03 -0.45 -18.06
N SER A 37 -7.96 -1.10 -18.54
CA SER A 37 -7.22 -2.07 -17.71
C SER A 37 -6.50 -1.39 -16.54
N ALA A 38 -5.89 -0.25 -16.78
CA ALA A 38 -5.20 0.50 -15.73
C ALA A 38 -6.17 1.08 -14.69
N GLU A 39 -7.32 1.58 -15.13
CA GLU A 39 -8.40 2.00 -14.21
C GLU A 39 -8.81 0.83 -13.31
N MET A 40 -9.04 -0.35 -13.91
CA MET A 40 -9.41 -1.55 -13.16
C MET A 40 -8.34 -1.91 -12.12
N PHE A 41 -7.06 -1.96 -12.50
CA PHE A 41 -5.97 -2.28 -11.57
C PHE A 41 -5.87 -1.26 -10.45
N ALA A 42 -5.98 0.04 -10.74
CA ALA A 42 -5.93 1.08 -9.72
C ALA A 42 -7.04 0.93 -8.68
N HIS A 43 -8.26 0.62 -9.12
CA HIS A 43 -9.39 0.40 -8.21
C HIS A 43 -9.28 -0.91 -7.42
N VAL A 44 -8.75 -1.98 -8.02
CA VAL A 44 -8.51 -3.25 -7.32
C VAL A 44 -7.43 -3.07 -6.26
N ASP A 45 -6.31 -2.43 -6.59
CA ASP A 45 -5.24 -2.16 -5.65
C ASP A 45 -5.70 -1.27 -4.49
N LYS A 46 -6.50 -0.24 -4.78
CA LYS A 46 -7.14 0.60 -3.76
C LYS A 46 -7.98 -0.25 -2.81
N LEU A 47 -8.86 -1.09 -3.33
CA LEU A 47 -9.71 -1.96 -2.52
C LEU A 47 -8.90 -2.89 -1.61
N ILE A 48 -7.86 -3.52 -2.16
CA ILE A 48 -7.00 -4.43 -1.40
C ILE A 48 -6.26 -3.69 -0.29
N LEU A 49 -5.70 -2.52 -0.59
CA LEU A 49 -4.94 -1.74 0.38
C LEU A 49 -5.84 -1.16 1.48
N GLU A 50 -7.03 -0.68 1.14
CA GLU A 50 -7.97 -0.14 2.12
C GLU A 50 -8.59 -1.24 2.99
N GLU A 51 -9.18 -2.26 2.38
CA GLU A 51 -9.92 -3.30 3.10
C GLU A 51 -8.98 -4.36 3.73
N GLY A 52 -7.89 -4.70 3.05
CA GLY A 52 -6.95 -5.72 3.50
C GLY A 52 -5.90 -5.20 4.47
N TYR A 53 -5.42 -3.99 4.27
CA TYR A 53 -4.32 -3.42 5.04
C TYR A 53 -4.70 -2.19 5.86
N GLY A 54 -5.87 -1.60 5.63
CA GLY A 54 -6.33 -0.42 6.34
C GLY A 54 -5.56 0.85 5.97
N CYS A 55 -4.98 0.89 4.78
CA CYS A 55 -4.34 2.08 4.25
C CYS A 55 -5.38 3.13 3.84
N ASP A 56 -4.97 4.37 3.70
CA ASP A 56 -5.76 5.43 3.09
C ASP A 56 -5.26 5.62 1.65
N VAL A 57 -6.12 5.44 0.64
CA VAL A 57 -5.68 5.42 -0.75
C VAL A 57 -6.37 6.48 -1.59
N GLU A 58 -5.57 7.29 -2.26
CA GLU A 58 -6.01 8.31 -3.19
C GLU A 58 -5.65 7.91 -4.63
N LEU A 59 -6.67 7.87 -5.51
CA LEU A 59 -6.45 7.68 -6.95
C LEU A 59 -6.17 9.05 -7.59
N VAL A 60 -5.11 9.12 -8.37
CA VAL A 60 -4.72 10.33 -9.09
C VAL A 60 -4.76 10.08 -10.60
N PRO A 61 -5.37 10.98 -11.39
CA PRO A 61 -5.40 10.82 -12.84
C PRO A 61 -3.99 10.73 -13.42
N GLY A 62 -3.79 9.82 -14.35
CA GLY A 62 -2.48 9.59 -14.96
C GLY A 62 -2.52 9.32 -16.44
N ASP A 63 -1.34 9.37 -17.04
CA ASP A 63 -1.01 8.95 -18.39
C ASP A 63 0.47 8.55 -18.42
N THR A 64 0.89 7.74 -19.40
CA THR A 64 2.21 7.11 -19.41
C THR A 64 3.35 8.10 -19.18
N MET A 65 3.48 9.11 -20.03
CA MET A 65 4.62 10.06 -19.95
C MET A 65 4.57 10.99 -18.73
N PRO A 66 3.45 11.68 -18.46
CA PRO A 66 3.37 12.57 -17.31
C PRO A 66 3.55 11.83 -15.98
N THR A 67 2.94 10.66 -15.84
CA THR A 67 3.04 9.87 -14.61
C THR A 67 4.46 9.35 -14.39
N ALA A 68 5.08 8.75 -15.42
CA ALA A 68 6.46 8.28 -15.33
C ALA A 68 7.42 9.43 -14.97
N THR A 69 7.30 10.58 -15.61
CA THR A 69 8.12 11.75 -15.31
C THR A 69 7.93 12.23 -13.87
N SER A 70 6.68 12.34 -13.41
CA SER A 70 6.38 12.76 -12.04
C SER A 70 6.98 11.79 -11.00
N MET A 71 6.82 10.49 -11.22
CA MET A 71 7.39 9.46 -10.33
C MET A 71 8.92 9.53 -10.29
N MET A 72 9.58 9.70 -11.43
CA MET A 72 11.05 9.81 -11.51
C MET A 72 11.59 11.08 -10.85
N GLU A 73 10.89 12.20 -10.99
CA GLU A 73 11.38 13.51 -10.54
C GLU A 73 10.93 13.86 -9.12
N LYS A 74 9.70 13.48 -8.76
CA LYS A 74 9.05 13.90 -7.51
C LYS A 74 8.76 12.74 -6.56
N GLY A 75 8.81 11.49 -7.05
CA GLY A 75 8.37 10.33 -6.29
C GLY A 75 6.86 10.23 -6.10
N GLU A 76 6.08 10.87 -6.98
CA GLU A 76 4.61 10.88 -6.94
C GLU A 76 4.02 10.62 -8.32
N PRO A 77 2.92 9.82 -8.39
CA PRO A 77 2.30 9.03 -7.31
C PRO A 77 3.20 7.90 -6.80
N ASP A 78 2.81 7.27 -5.69
CA ASP A 78 3.59 6.18 -5.07
C ASP A 78 3.59 4.91 -5.91
N VAL A 79 2.48 4.63 -6.58
CA VAL A 79 2.25 3.41 -7.37
C VAL A 79 1.66 3.73 -8.73
N ALA A 80 2.16 3.07 -9.76
CA ALA A 80 1.54 2.99 -11.07
C ALA A 80 1.28 1.51 -11.38
N PRO A 81 0.04 1.02 -11.24
CA PRO A 81 -0.28 -0.41 -11.37
C PRO A 81 -0.03 -0.97 -12.76
N GLU A 82 -0.25 -0.15 -13.78
CA GLU A 82 0.03 -0.49 -15.17
C GLU A 82 0.70 0.69 -15.86
N LEU A 83 1.97 0.51 -16.20
CA LEU A 83 2.76 1.51 -16.94
C LEU A 83 3.36 0.88 -18.19
N TRP A 84 3.10 1.47 -19.35
CA TRP A 84 3.67 1.01 -20.61
C TRP A 84 5.11 1.49 -20.76
N ILE A 85 6.05 0.70 -20.23
CA ILE A 85 7.44 1.10 -20.04
C ILE A 85 8.25 1.28 -21.31
N ASN A 86 7.84 0.72 -22.46
CA ASN A 86 8.63 0.75 -23.68
C ASN A 86 8.96 2.16 -24.18
N SER A 87 8.04 3.10 -24.00
CA SER A 87 8.24 4.50 -24.41
C SER A 87 9.11 5.32 -23.47
N VAL A 88 9.33 4.84 -22.25
CA VAL A 88 10.08 5.53 -21.19
C VAL A 88 11.23 4.69 -20.63
N ARG A 89 11.50 3.53 -21.19
CA ARG A 89 12.40 2.50 -20.66
C ARG A 89 13.76 3.05 -20.25
N ILE A 90 14.44 3.80 -21.08
CA ILE A 90 15.80 4.29 -20.79
C ILE A 90 15.83 5.15 -19.53
N ALA A 91 14.89 6.08 -19.41
CA ALA A 91 14.81 6.96 -18.23
C ALA A 91 14.35 6.20 -16.99
N LEU A 92 13.44 5.25 -17.17
CA LEU A 92 12.92 4.42 -16.08
C LEU A 92 14.00 3.50 -15.51
N ASP A 93 14.74 2.79 -16.37
CA ASP A 93 15.84 1.91 -15.96
C ASP A 93 16.94 2.72 -15.22
N ALA A 94 17.26 3.93 -15.69
CA ALA A 94 18.19 4.81 -14.97
C ALA A 94 17.67 5.18 -13.57
N ALA A 95 16.38 5.49 -13.44
CA ALA A 95 15.77 5.80 -12.14
C ALA A 95 15.73 4.60 -11.18
N VAL A 96 15.54 3.40 -11.73
CA VAL A 96 15.61 2.15 -10.95
C VAL A 96 17.04 1.87 -10.51
N ASP A 97 18.03 2.01 -11.38
CA ASP A 97 19.46 1.83 -11.08
C ASP A 97 19.95 2.81 -10.01
N GLU A 98 19.39 4.02 -9.99
CA GLU A 98 19.65 5.04 -8.97
C GLU A 98 18.87 4.81 -7.65
N GLY A 99 17.99 3.81 -7.59
CA GLY A 99 17.17 3.48 -6.42
C GLY A 99 16.02 4.45 -6.16
N ARG A 100 15.63 5.25 -7.16
CA ARG A 100 14.49 6.18 -7.05
C ARG A 100 13.15 5.51 -7.33
N LEU A 101 13.15 4.45 -8.11
CA LEU A 101 11.98 3.65 -8.46
C LEU A 101 12.26 2.16 -8.28
N HIS A 102 11.20 1.39 -8.24
CA HIS A 102 11.27 -0.06 -8.15
C HIS A 102 10.21 -0.69 -9.06
N TYR A 103 10.62 -1.70 -9.83
CA TYR A 103 9.68 -2.57 -10.53
C TYR A 103 9.14 -3.60 -9.53
N ALA A 104 7.83 -3.56 -9.25
CA ALA A 104 7.20 -4.51 -8.34
C ALA A 104 6.94 -5.84 -9.03
N ALA A 105 6.44 -5.82 -10.27
CA ALA A 105 6.15 -6.98 -11.08
C ALA A 105 6.06 -6.60 -12.57
N GLU A 106 6.06 -7.62 -13.43
CA GLU A 106 5.64 -7.51 -14.82
C GLU A 106 4.21 -8.05 -14.95
N VAL A 107 3.38 -7.34 -15.70
CA VAL A 107 1.98 -7.72 -15.99
C VAL A 107 1.77 -7.95 -17.48
#